data_1e604ff87d1ff71e658b106c8e008e1b
#
_entry.id   1e604ff87d1ff71e658b106c8e008e1b
#
_cell.length_a   1.000
_cell.length_b   1.000
_cell.length_c   1.000
_cell.angle_alpha   90.00
_cell.angle_beta   90.00
_cell.angle_gamma   90.00
#
_symmetry.space_group_name_H-M   'P 1'
#
loop_
_entity.id
_entity.type
_entity.pdbx_description
1 polymer ?
#
loop_
_entity_poly.entity_id
_entity_poly.type
_entity_poly.pdbx_seq_one_letter_code
_entity_poly.pdbx_strand_id
1 'polypeptide(L)'
;MLFMTSPAVAQLATPATMPTDAEIRHMLATRVETQRQATGIVVGIVDATGRRIIAYGTMGTDDKRPVGGDTVFDVGSITKVFTALLLSDMVQRGAVALDDPVTKLLGSNDLPFLGRGERQVTLLDLATHTSGLPLRPTNLVSTNPDDKYAGYTTELLHQCLASFAFDRDPGSQYEYSNVGYGLLGEILSLQSDASYRDLLRSRITQPLGMPDTRIDPTGAMESRRATGYDYELKPVPRWDFGALESAGGLRSTANDLLNLLEAILGYRSSSLQPAMRAMTATTRTGGMQPATQIGLAWNVQRTGGGEIAWKNGSVGGFRTFIGYDSQNRIGVVALANAQTAVGVDDVGLHVLDRSMPVDLSTPVIRQEITVAPAILDRYVGRYQFSPTDIVTITRDGERLFMQQPGQDRIPLFAYGEREFFLKVVDAQITFETSGNRPATAATWHQSGQAEKGHRIE
;
A
#
# COMPACT_ATOMS: atom_id res chain seq x y z
N MET A 1 56.52 -0.62 -32.78
CA MET A 1 55.79 -1.75 -32.18
C MET A 1 54.49 -1.16 -31.57
N LEU A 2 53.42 -1.13 -32.38
CA LEU A 2 52.10 -0.57 -31.96
C LEU A 2 51.33 -1.71 -31.27
N PHE A 3 50.96 -1.49 -29.99
CA PHE A 3 50.00 -2.31 -29.29
C PHE A 3 48.58 -1.88 -29.63
N MET A 4 47.87 -2.68 -30.40
CA MET A 4 46.44 -2.53 -30.58
C MET A 4 45.74 -3.14 -29.37
N THR A 5 45.08 -2.28 -28.57
CA THR A 5 44.17 -2.71 -27.54
C THR A 5 42.79 -3.00 -28.17
N SER A 6 42.37 -4.24 -28.17
CA SER A 6 40.99 -4.63 -28.55
C SER A 6 39.99 -4.02 -27.56
N PRO A 7 38.86 -3.45 -28.02
CA PRO A 7 37.81 -3.03 -27.13
C PRO A 7 37.14 -4.26 -26.52
N ALA A 8 37.07 -4.29 -25.19
CA ALA A 8 36.28 -5.29 -24.49
C ALA A 8 34.79 -5.08 -24.88
N VAL A 9 34.23 -6.06 -25.57
CA VAL A 9 32.79 -6.12 -25.81
C VAL A 9 32.15 -6.34 -24.48
N ALA A 10 31.45 -5.30 -23.98
CA ALA A 10 30.58 -5.41 -22.82
C ALA A 10 29.53 -6.49 -23.11
N GLN A 11 29.62 -7.60 -22.43
CA GLN A 11 28.66 -8.70 -22.51
C GLN A 11 27.34 -8.13 -21.98
N LEU A 12 26.38 -7.88 -22.87
CA LEU A 12 25.01 -7.52 -22.48
C LEU A 12 24.51 -8.67 -21.60
N ALA A 13 24.26 -8.35 -20.33
CA ALA A 13 23.66 -9.30 -19.41
C ALA A 13 22.33 -9.77 -20.04
N THR A 14 22.19 -11.08 -20.22
CA THR A 14 20.92 -11.69 -20.64
C THR A 14 19.83 -11.21 -19.68
N PRO A 15 18.68 -10.71 -20.14
CA PRO A 15 17.59 -10.32 -19.25
C PRO A 15 17.29 -11.50 -18.32
N ALA A 16 17.24 -11.25 -17.02
CA ALA A 16 16.90 -12.29 -16.06
C ALA A 16 15.50 -12.79 -16.41
N THR A 17 15.38 -14.05 -16.80
CA THR A 17 14.08 -14.63 -17.16
C THR A 17 13.17 -14.62 -15.95
N MET A 18 11.90 -14.23 -16.15
CA MET A 18 10.85 -14.25 -15.11
C MET A 18 10.83 -15.62 -14.40
N PRO A 19 10.53 -15.68 -13.09
CA PRO A 19 10.39 -16.95 -12.38
C PRO A 19 9.36 -17.87 -13.03
N THR A 20 9.63 -19.16 -13.03
CA THR A 20 8.71 -20.19 -13.51
C THR A 20 7.51 -20.32 -12.58
N ASP A 21 6.40 -20.88 -13.08
CA ASP A 21 5.20 -21.13 -12.27
C ASP A 21 5.50 -22.04 -11.06
N ALA A 22 6.45 -22.96 -11.20
CA ALA A 22 6.88 -23.84 -10.11
C ALA A 22 7.64 -23.06 -9.02
N GLU A 23 8.55 -22.16 -9.41
CA GLU A 23 9.26 -21.27 -8.48
C GLU A 23 8.27 -20.35 -7.75
N ILE A 24 7.32 -19.73 -8.48
CA ILE A 24 6.28 -18.87 -7.87
C ILE A 24 5.44 -19.70 -6.91
N ARG A 25 4.96 -20.88 -7.29
CA ARG A 25 4.18 -21.75 -6.41
C ARG A 25 4.96 -22.12 -5.14
N HIS A 26 6.26 -22.38 -5.26
CA HIS A 26 7.12 -22.62 -4.10
C HIS A 26 7.21 -21.42 -3.17
N MET A 27 7.36 -20.20 -3.71
CA MET A 27 7.33 -18.99 -2.90
C MET A 27 6.01 -18.87 -2.13
N LEU A 28 4.87 -19.06 -2.81
CA LEU A 28 3.55 -18.98 -2.17
C LEU A 28 3.37 -20.05 -1.09
N ALA A 29 3.81 -21.30 -1.34
CA ALA A 29 3.78 -22.37 -0.36
C ALA A 29 4.62 -22.03 0.87
N THR A 30 5.83 -21.49 0.69
CA THR A 30 6.70 -21.03 1.79
C THR A 30 6.01 -19.95 2.62
N ARG A 31 5.36 -18.97 1.98
CA ARG A 31 4.61 -17.89 2.65
C ARG A 31 3.44 -18.44 3.50
N VAL A 32 2.69 -19.41 2.97
CA VAL A 32 1.50 -19.95 3.63
C VAL A 32 1.89 -21.00 4.70
N GLU A 33 2.72 -21.97 4.38
CA GLU A 33 3.00 -23.11 5.24
C GLU A 33 4.11 -22.83 6.26
N THR A 34 5.22 -22.26 5.81
CA THR A 34 6.41 -22.06 6.64
C THR A 34 6.35 -20.74 7.40
N GLN A 35 6.10 -19.65 6.69
CA GLN A 35 6.09 -18.31 7.27
C GLN A 35 4.74 -17.94 7.90
N ARG A 36 3.65 -18.65 7.58
CA ARG A 36 2.29 -18.42 8.11
C ARG A 36 1.82 -16.98 7.92
N GLN A 37 2.13 -16.40 6.76
CA GLN A 37 1.82 -15.00 6.44
C GLN A 37 0.49 -14.81 5.71
N ALA A 38 -0.22 -15.86 5.39
CA ALA A 38 -1.56 -15.86 4.84
C ALA A 38 -2.16 -17.26 4.94
N THR A 39 -3.47 -17.40 4.76
CA THR A 39 -4.08 -18.72 4.53
C THR A 39 -4.19 -19.02 3.03
N GLY A 40 -4.17 -17.98 2.19
CA GLY A 40 -4.23 -18.11 0.73
C GLY A 40 -3.61 -16.91 0.03
N ILE A 41 -2.86 -17.19 -1.04
CA ILE A 41 -2.22 -16.18 -1.89
C ILE A 41 -2.50 -16.52 -3.35
N VAL A 42 -2.82 -15.50 -4.14
CA VAL A 42 -3.04 -15.60 -5.59
C VAL A 42 -2.08 -14.66 -6.30
N VAL A 43 -1.32 -15.18 -7.27
CA VAL A 43 -0.53 -14.40 -8.21
C VAL A 43 -1.13 -14.54 -9.60
N GLY A 44 -1.47 -13.42 -10.22
CA GLY A 44 -1.88 -13.33 -11.61
C GLY A 44 -0.80 -12.69 -12.44
N ILE A 45 -0.52 -13.24 -13.61
CA ILE A 45 0.50 -12.72 -14.53
C ILE A 45 -0.12 -12.58 -15.91
N VAL A 46 0.25 -11.51 -16.61
CA VAL A 46 -0.02 -11.33 -18.04
C VAL A 46 1.29 -10.93 -18.74
N ASP A 47 1.58 -11.59 -19.84
CA ASP A 47 2.70 -11.32 -20.73
C ASP A 47 2.34 -11.65 -22.18
N ALA A 48 3.33 -11.67 -23.09
CA ALA A 48 3.12 -11.99 -24.51
C ALA A 48 2.58 -13.41 -24.75
N THR A 49 2.72 -14.31 -23.80
CA THR A 49 2.21 -15.70 -23.89
C THR A 49 0.74 -15.84 -23.42
N GLY A 50 0.21 -14.77 -22.80
CA GLY A 50 -1.17 -14.72 -22.28
C GLY A 50 -1.22 -14.59 -20.77
N ARG A 51 -2.36 -14.97 -20.19
CA ARG A 51 -2.59 -14.94 -18.74
C ARG A 51 -2.27 -16.26 -18.08
N ARG A 52 -1.83 -16.20 -16.82
CA ARG A 52 -1.79 -17.37 -15.95
C ARG A 52 -2.06 -16.96 -14.50
N ILE A 53 -2.65 -17.88 -13.76
CA ILE A 53 -2.95 -17.75 -12.33
C ILE A 53 -2.17 -18.82 -11.59
N ILE A 54 -1.34 -18.40 -10.64
CA ILE A 54 -0.65 -19.28 -9.71
C ILE A 54 -1.22 -18.98 -8.32
N ALA A 55 -1.80 -19.97 -7.66
CA ALA A 55 -2.43 -19.80 -6.37
C ALA A 55 -1.99 -20.90 -5.41
N TYR A 56 -1.97 -20.55 -4.11
CA TYR A 56 -1.66 -21.50 -3.05
C TYR A 56 -2.48 -21.20 -1.80
N GLY A 57 -2.96 -22.25 -1.12
CA GLY A 57 -3.73 -22.14 0.12
C GLY A 57 -5.24 -22.03 -0.08
N THR A 58 -5.94 -21.56 0.94
CA THR A 58 -7.40 -21.61 1.04
C THR A 58 -8.00 -20.24 1.34
N MET A 59 -9.32 -20.13 1.14
CA MET A 59 -10.06 -18.89 1.40
C MET A 59 -10.07 -18.48 2.87
N GLY A 60 -9.78 -19.42 3.78
CA GLY A 60 -9.74 -19.16 5.20
C GLY A 60 -9.34 -20.38 6.02
N THR A 61 -9.13 -20.21 7.32
CA THR A 61 -8.86 -21.30 8.27
C THR A 61 -10.03 -22.28 8.35
N ASP A 62 -11.26 -21.77 8.27
CA ASP A 62 -12.50 -22.55 8.34
C ASP A 62 -13.12 -22.81 6.96
N ASP A 63 -12.69 -22.08 5.93
CA ASP A 63 -13.11 -22.28 4.54
C ASP A 63 -11.96 -22.90 3.73
N LYS A 64 -12.03 -24.20 3.52
CA LYS A 64 -10.99 -24.99 2.84
C LYS A 64 -11.08 -24.94 1.32
N ARG A 65 -12.01 -24.17 0.75
CA ARG A 65 -12.03 -23.95 -0.70
C ARG A 65 -10.70 -23.29 -1.12
N PRO A 66 -10.08 -23.75 -2.22
CA PRO A 66 -8.84 -23.16 -2.70
C PRO A 66 -9.06 -21.73 -3.16
N VAL A 67 -8.08 -20.85 -2.94
CA VAL A 67 -8.06 -19.54 -3.58
C VAL A 67 -7.72 -19.68 -5.06
N GLY A 68 -8.18 -18.72 -5.87
CA GLY A 68 -7.97 -18.73 -7.32
C GLY A 68 -8.22 -17.36 -7.95
N GLY A 69 -8.21 -17.32 -9.29
CA GLY A 69 -8.35 -16.09 -10.06
C GLY A 69 -9.64 -15.30 -9.81
N ASP A 70 -10.73 -15.99 -9.41
CA ASP A 70 -12.05 -15.41 -9.14
C ASP A 70 -12.32 -15.20 -7.64
N THR A 71 -11.37 -15.53 -6.77
CA THR A 71 -11.47 -15.22 -5.34
C THR A 71 -11.46 -13.71 -5.14
N VAL A 72 -12.43 -13.22 -4.37
CA VAL A 72 -12.58 -11.78 -4.08
C VAL A 72 -11.72 -11.40 -2.88
N PHE A 73 -10.91 -10.36 -3.06
CA PHE A 73 -10.07 -9.76 -2.03
C PHE A 73 -10.44 -8.28 -1.84
N ASP A 74 -10.33 -7.77 -0.64
CA ASP A 74 -10.33 -6.33 -0.41
C ASP A 74 -8.95 -5.81 -0.84
N VAL A 75 -8.91 -4.90 -1.84
CA VAL A 75 -7.63 -4.54 -2.48
C VAL A 75 -6.99 -3.28 -1.90
N GLY A 76 -7.65 -2.66 -0.93
CA GLY A 76 -7.12 -1.52 -0.20
C GLY A 76 -6.66 -0.40 -1.14
N SER A 77 -5.45 0.09 -0.93
CA SER A 77 -4.93 1.25 -1.66
C SER A 77 -4.69 1.05 -3.16
N ILE A 78 -4.87 -0.15 -3.72
CA ILE A 78 -5.00 -0.32 -5.19
C ILE A 78 -6.21 0.48 -5.70
N THR A 79 -7.22 0.73 -4.88
CA THR A 79 -8.33 1.66 -5.18
C THR A 79 -7.85 2.99 -5.76
N LYS A 80 -6.74 3.53 -5.26
CA LYS A 80 -6.19 4.81 -5.71
C LYS A 80 -5.80 4.80 -7.19
N VAL A 81 -5.39 3.66 -7.72
CA VAL A 81 -5.10 3.50 -9.16
C VAL A 81 -6.36 3.76 -9.99
N PHE A 82 -7.50 3.26 -9.54
CA PHE A 82 -8.79 3.46 -10.20
C PHE A 82 -9.27 4.91 -10.09
N THR A 83 -9.12 5.51 -8.92
CA THR A 83 -9.44 6.94 -8.70
C THR A 83 -8.58 7.85 -9.57
N ALA A 84 -7.28 7.56 -9.65
CA ALA A 84 -6.35 8.31 -10.50
C ALA A 84 -6.59 8.06 -12.00
N LEU A 85 -7.00 6.86 -12.40
CA LEU A 85 -7.41 6.59 -13.78
C LEU A 85 -8.67 7.35 -14.15
N LEU A 86 -9.64 7.44 -13.23
CA LEU A 86 -10.83 8.26 -13.41
C LEU A 86 -10.47 9.74 -13.56
N LEU A 87 -9.59 10.28 -12.70
CA LEU A 87 -9.05 11.63 -12.86
C LEU A 87 -8.41 11.81 -14.24
N SER A 88 -7.53 10.88 -14.63
CA SER A 88 -6.84 10.95 -15.92
C SER A 88 -7.80 10.89 -17.12
N ASP A 89 -8.87 10.07 -17.06
CA ASP A 89 -9.93 10.05 -18.09
C ASP A 89 -10.67 11.40 -18.17
N MET A 90 -10.99 12.00 -17.02
CA MET A 90 -11.66 13.29 -16.98
C MET A 90 -10.78 14.42 -17.52
N VAL A 91 -9.46 14.37 -17.28
CA VAL A 91 -8.49 15.31 -17.88
C VAL A 91 -8.43 15.12 -19.39
N GLN A 92 -8.36 13.88 -19.91
CA GLN A 92 -8.36 13.60 -21.35
C GLN A 92 -9.64 14.10 -22.05
N ARG A 93 -10.76 14.15 -21.33
CA ARG A 93 -12.05 14.68 -21.82
C ARG A 93 -12.17 16.19 -21.66
N GLY A 94 -11.21 16.87 -21.03
CA GLY A 94 -11.26 18.31 -20.77
C GLY A 94 -12.28 18.72 -19.69
N ALA A 95 -12.74 17.77 -18.86
CA ALA A 95 -13.68 18.06 -17.78
C ALA A 95 -13.00 18.74 -16.59
N VAL A 96 -11.74 18.42 -16.34
CA VAL A 96 -10.87 19.03 -15.32
C VAL A 96 -9.44 19.12 -15.84
N ALA A 97 -8.58 19.91 -15.18
CA ALA A 97 -7.14 19.97 -15.43
C ALA A 97 -6.36 19.55 -14.18
N LEU A 98 -5.17 18.94 -14.34
CA LEU A 98 -4.36 18.49 -13.21
C LEU A 98 -3.95 19.63 -12.27
N ASP A 99 -3.79 20.84 -12.79
CA ASP A 99 -3.44 22.05 -12.06
C ASP A 99 -4.66 22.84 -11.54
N ASP A 100 -5.89 22.35 -11.76
CA ASP A 100 -7.06 22.99 -11.17
C ASP A 100 -6.96 22.99 -9.64
N PRO A 101 -7.14 24.17 -9.01
CA PRO A 101 -7.21 24.27 -7.55
C PRO A 101 -8.44 23.53 -7.00
N VAL A 102 -8.26 22.74 -5.96
CA VAL A 102 -9.35 21.93 -5.37
C VAL A 102 -10.49 22.79 -4.85
N THR A 103 -10.20 23.97 -4.29
CA THR A 103 -11.22 24.92 -3.78
C THR A 103 -12.17 25.42 -4.87
N LYS A 104 -11.67 25.59 -6.11
CA LYS A 104 -12.49 25.96 -7.26
C LYS A 104 -13.50 24.86 -7.63
N LEU A 105 -13.14 23.60 -7.45
CA LEU A 105 -13.91 22.44 -7.88
C LEU A 105 -14.93 21.94 -6.85
N LEU A 106 -14.74 22.28 -5.58
CA LEU A 106 -15.65 21.90 -4.50
C LEU A 106 -16.95 22.69 -4.49
N GLY A 107 -16.99 23.83 -5.17
CA GLY A 107 -18.24 24.58 -5.44
C GLY A 107 -18.94 25.19 -4.22
N SER A 108 -18.55 24.85 -3.00
CA SER A 108 -19.13 25.39 -1.77
C SER A 108 -18.24 26.47 -1.17
N ASN A 109 -18.87 27.55 -0.71
CA ASN A 109 -18.20 28.59 0.06
C ASN A 109 -17.82 28.16 1.49
N ASP A 110 -18.10 26.91 1.87
CA ASP A 110 -18.00 26.42 3.23
C ASP A 110 -16.63 25.84 3.58
N LEU A 111 -15.80 25.52 2.56
CA LEU A 111 -14.44 25.08 2.82
C LEU A 111 -13.45 26.25 2.71
N PRO A 112 -12.52 26.36 3.69
CA PRO A 112 -11.50 27.38 3.67
C PRO A 112 -10.54 27.19 2.51
N PHE A 113 -9.68 28.17 2.29
CA PHE A 113 -8.55 28.06 1.41
C PHE A 113 -7.68 26.83 1.77
N LEU A 114 -7.63 25.85 0.88
CA LEU A 114 -6.78 24.67 1.06
C LEU A 114 -5.40 24.92 0.42
N GLY A 115 -4.44 25.28 1.26
CA GLY A 115 -3.10 25.61 0.79
C GLY A 115 -2.30 26.41 1.81
N ARG A 116 -1.17 26.97 1.37
CA ARG A 116 -0.28 27.80 2.18
C ARG A 116 0.19 29.00 1.38
N GLY A 117 0.17 30.21 1.99
CA GLY A 117 0.45 31.44 1.27
C GLY A 117 -0.48 31.61 0.06
N GLU A 118 0.08 31.74 -1.12
CA GLU A 118 -0.68 31.82 -2.38
C GLU A 118 -0.82 30.44 -3.08
N ARG A 119 -0.11 29.41 -2.62
CA ARG A 119 -0.07 28.07 -3.23
C ARG A 119 -1.27 27.23 -2.73
N GLN A 120 -2.18 26.94 -3.65
CA GLN A 120 -3.33 26.07 -3.41
C GLN A 120 -3.01 24.60 -3.73
N VAL A 121 -3.69 23.69 -3.06
CA VAL A 121 -3.71 22.26 -3.41
C VAL A 121 -4.40 22.10 -4.76
N THR A 122 -3.78 21.33 -5.66
CA THR A 122 -4.31 20.98 -6.99
C THR A 122 -4.70 19.50 -7.08
N LEU A 123 -5.42 19.11 -8.13
CA LEU A 123 -5.73 17.70 -8.40
C LEU A 123 -4.45 16.86 -8.57
N LEU A 124 -3.40 17.41 -9.16
CA LEU A 124 -2.09 16.78 -9.27
C LEU A 124 -1.49 16.50 -7.90
N ASP A 125 -1.55 17.48 -6.98
CA ASP A 125 -1.01 17.33 -5.63
C ASP A 125 -1.73 16.22 -4.85
N LEU A 126 -3.04 16.08 -5.03
CA LEU A 126 -3.82 14.98 -4.43
C LEU A 126 -3.40 13.63 -5.01
N ALA A 127 -3.34 13.52 -6.34
CA ALA A 127 -3.08 12.26 -7.03
C ALA A 127 -1.63 11.75 -6.87
N THR A 128 -0.68 12.66 -6.60
CA THR A 128 0.74 12.34 -6.41
C THR A 128 1.17 12.33 -4.94
N HIS A 129 0.22 12.42 -4.00
CA HIS A 129 0.54 12.48 -2.57
C HIS A 129 1.50 13.61 -2.18
N THR A 130 1.36 14.79 -2.81
CA THR A 130 2.18 15.97 -2.51
C THR A 130 1.34 17.13 -1.98
N SER A 131 0.07 16.88 -1.64
CA SER A 131 -0.85 17.92 -1.16
C SER A 131 -0.49 18.47 0.23
N GLY A 132 0.26 17.73 1.05
CA GLY A 132 0.50 18.05 2.45
C GLY A 132 -0.64 17.62 3.38
N LEU A 133 -1.72 17.04 2.85
CA LEU A 133 -2.82 16.50 3.66
C LEU A 133 -2.40 15.20 4.36
N PRO A 134 -2.89 14.93 5.58
CA PRO A 134 -2.40 13.84 6.42
C PRO A 134 -2.81 12.46 5.88
N LEU A 135 -2.10 11.42 6.35
CA LEU A 135 -2.45 10.01 6.06
C LEU A 135 -3.89 9.68 6.44
N ARG A 136 -4.33 10.16 7.61
CA ARG A 136 -5.66 9.94 8.18
C ARG A 136 -6.29 11.25 8.61
N PRO A 137 -7.63 11.33 8.61
CA PRO A 137 -8.30 12.50 9.17
C PRO A 137 -7.88 12.76 10.62
N THR A 138 -7.62 14.01 10.95
CA THR A 138 -7.22 14.45 12.31
C THR A 138 -8.36 14.34 13.31
N ASN A 139 -9.60 14.36 12.83
CA ASN A 139 -10.84 14.22 13.60
C ASN A 139 -11.43 12.80 13.54
N LEU A 140 -10.64 11.80 13.11
CA LEU A 140 -11.09 10.42 13.03
C LEU A 140 -11.27 9.85 14.45
N VAL A 141 -12.52 9.66 14.86
CA VAL A 141 -12.86 8.94 16.08
C VAL A 141 -13.59 7.67 15.67
N SER A 142 -12.87 6.55 15.72
CA SER A 142 -13.50 5.26 15.46
C SER A 142 -14.35 4.83 16.66
N THR A 143 -15.61 4.54 16.38
CA THR A 143 -16.53 3.92 17.35
C THR A 143 -16.42 2.38 17.33
N ASN A 144 -15.68 1.83 16.35
CA ASN A 144 -15.42 0.41 16.20
C ASN A 144 -13.91 0.18 16.06
N PRO A 145 -13.23 -0.43 17.05
CA PRO A 145 -11.78 -0.67 17.00
C PRO A 145 -11.36 -1.57 15.83
N ASP A 146 -12.29 -2.40 15.34
CA ASP A 146 -12.03 -3.33 14.24
C ASP A 146 -12.25 -2.71 12.85
N ASP A 147 -12.92 -1.54 12.78
CA ASP A 147 -13.14 -0.79 11.56
C ASP A 147 -12.82 0.70 11.77
N LYS A 148 -11.64 1.10 11.32
CA LYS A 148 -11.09 2.44 11.62
C LYS A 148 -11.87 3.59 11.00
N TYR A 149 -12.58 3.36 9.90
CA TYR A 149 -13.24 4.41 9.12
C TYR A 149 -14.76 4.31 9.17
N ALA A 150 -15.32 3.32 9.89
CA ALA A 150 -16.77 3.15 9.99
C ALA A 150 -17.45 4.45 10.45
N GLY A 151 -18.45 4.86 9.68
CA GLY A 151 -19.21 6.08 9.97
C GLY A 151 -18.49 7.40 9.66
N TYR A 152 -17.32 7.37 9.00
CA TYR A 152 -16.64 8.61 8.59
C TYR A 152 -17.33 9.22 7.38
N THR A 153 -18.04 10.34 7.59
CA THR A 153 -18.90 11.00 6.59
C THR A 153 -18.17 12.11 5.84
N THR A 154 -18.77 12.60 4.74
CA THR A 154 -18.29 13.76 3.99
C THR A 154 -18.24 15.01 4.84
N GLU A 155 -19.21 15.21 5.76
CA GLU A 155 -19.22 16.33 6.70
C GLU A 155 -18.02 16.29 7.66
N LEU A 156 -17.64 15.09 8.13
CA LEU A 156 -16.43 14.92 8.94
C LEU A 156 -15.15 15.17 8.14
N LEU A 157 -15.12 14.77 6.86
CA LEU A 157 -14.02 15.09 5.96
C LEU A 157 -13.89 16.61 5.78
N HIS A 158 -14.98 17.33 5.54
CA HIS A 158 -14.99 18.79 5.43
C HIS A 158 -14.54 19.47 6.72
N GLN A 159 -15.00 19.02 7.89
CA GLN A 159 -14.53 19.52 9.18
C GLN A 159 -13.03 19.30 9.40
N CYS A 160 -12.51 18.13 8.99
CA CYS A 160 -11.09 17.85 9.02
C CYS A 160 -10.31 18.84 8.15
N LEU A 161 -10.76 19.06 6.92
CA LEU A 161 -10.13 19.98 5.96
C LEU A 161 -10.20 21.43 6.47
N ALA A 162 -11.34 21.85 7.05
CA ALA A 162 -11.52 23.19 7.56
C ALA A 162 -10.62 23.53 8.75
N SER A 163 -10.26 22.53 9.55
CA SER A 163 -9.40 22.69 10.72
C SER A 163 -7.91 22.41 10.44
N PHE A 164 -7.57 21.95 9.23
CA PHE A 164 -6.22 21.54 8.91
C PHE A 164 -5.31 22.73 8.59
N ALA A 165 -4.17 22.81 9.28
CA ALA A 165 -3.14 23.81 9.04
C ALA A 165 -1.98 23.21 8.26
N PHE A 166 -1.70 23.77 7.09
CA PHE A 166 -0.56 23.33 6.27
C PHE A 166 0.77 23.82 6.86
N ASP A 167 1.68 22.90 7.13
CA ASP A 167 3.04 23.18 7.63
C ASP A 167 4.05 23.46 6.49
N ARG A 168 3.71 23.08 5.26
CA ARG A 168 4.51 23.25 4.04
C ARG A 168 3.66 23.57 2.83
N ASP A 169 4.31 24.00 1.75
CA ASP A 169 3.63 24.31 0.50
C ASP A 169 3.18 23.03 -0.21
N PRO A 170 1.93 22.95 -0.69
CA PRO A 170 1.48 21.85 -1.54
C PRO A 170 2.41 21.67 -2.74
N GLY A 171 2.67 20.42 -3.10
CA GLY A 171 3.57 20.06 -4.20
C GLY A 171 5.04 19.94 -3.82
N SER A 172 5.47 20.37 -2.62
CA SER A 172 6.87 20.43 -2.23
C SER A 172 7.46 19.09 -1.78
N GLN A 173 6.65 18.21 -1.20
CA GLN A 173 7.12 16.97 -0.61
C GLN A 173 6.07 15.86 -0.74
N TYR A 174 6.55 14.62 -0.97
CA TYR A 174 5.72 13.43 -0.90
C TYR A 174 5.31 13.12 0.55
N GLU A 175 4.01 12.95 0.76
CA GLU A 175 3.42 12.43 2.00
C GLU A 175 2.14 11.68 1.68
N TYR A 176 2.16 10.38 1.93
CA TYR A 176 1.03 9.51 1.59
C TYR A 176 -0.25 9.92 2.32
N SER A 177 -1.34 10.17 1.57
CA SER A 177 -2.58 10.71 2.12
C SER A 177 -3.81 9.92 1.65
N ASN A 178 -4.58 9.36 2.61
CA ASN A 178 -5.93 8.85 2.36
C ASN A 178 -6.94 10.00 2.30
N VAL A 179 -6.72 11.06 3.10
CA VAL A 179 -7.56 12.27 3.09
C VAL A 179 -7.54 12.91 1.71
N GLY A 180 -6.36 13.03 1.11
CA GLY A 180 -6.22 13.58 -0.25
C GLY A 180 -6.96 12.77 -1.30
N TYR A 181 -6.95 11.44 -1.21
CA TYR A 181 -7.69 10.60 -2.16
C TYR A 181 -9.19 10.55 -1.88
N GLY A 182 -9.63 10.65 -0.62
CA GLY A 182 -11.04 10.84 -0.27
C GLY A 182 -11.59 12.11 -0.90
N LEU A 183 -10.87 13.23 -0.71
CA LEU A 183 -11.18 14.52 -1.32
C LEU A 183 -11.18 14.46 -2.87
N LEU A 184 -10.19 13.76 -3.46
CA LEU A 184 -10.14 13.58 -4.91
C LEU A 184 -11.39 12.87 -5.43
N GLY A 185 -11.81 11.77 -4.80
CA GLY A 185 -13.01 11.04 -5.19
C GLY A 185 -14.29 11.88 -5.09
N GLU A 186 -14.42 12.69 -4.05
CA GLU A 186 -15.51 13.65 -3.89
C GLU A 186 -15.54 14.68 -5.00
N ILE A 187 -14.40 15.31 -5.31
CA ILE A 187 -14.30 16.30 -6.40
C ILE A 187 -14.71 15.68 -7.74
N LEU A 188 -14.20 14.49 -8.07
CA LEU A 188 -14.56 13.82 -9.33
C LEU A 188 -16.06 13.53 -9.41
N SER A 189 -16.70 13.18 -8.29
CA SER A 189 -18.15 13.00 -8.21
C SER A 189 -18.90 14.31 -8.45
N LEU A 190 -18.51 15.38 -7.79
CA LEU A 190 -19.12 16.71 -7.96
C LEU A 190 -19.00 17.22 -9.40
N GLN A 191 -17.82 17.07 -10.01
CA GLN A 191 -17.58 17.54 -11.40
C GLN A 191 -18.29 16.68 -12.46
N SER A 192 -18.85 15.56 -12.09
CA SER A 192 -19.55 14.63 -13.00
C SER A 192 -21.03 14.48 -12.69
N ASP A 193 -21.53 15.10 -11.63
CA ASP A 193 -22.91 14.98 -11.12
C ASP A 193 -23.33 13.50 -10.98
N ALA A 194 -22.44 12.67 -10.46
CA ALA A 194 -22.64 11.25 -10.29
C ALA A 194 -21.89 10.72 -9.06
N SER A 195 -22.40 9.65 -8.42
CA SER A 195 -21.69 9.04 -7.30
C SER A 195 -20.33 8.48 -7.75
N TYR A 196 -19.34 8.48 -6.84
CA TYR A 196 -18.03 7.88 -7.11
C TYR A 196 -18.16 6.42 -7.59
N ARG A 197 -19.07 5.64 -7.00
CA ARG A 197 -19.33 4.24 -7.36
C ARG A 197 -19.87 4.09 -8.78
N ASP A 198 -20.79 4.96 -9.18
CA ASP A 198 -21.34 4.94 -10.54
C ASP A 198 -20.33 5.40 -11.59
N LEU A 199 -19.54 6.43 -11.28
CA LEU A 199 -18.45 6.86 -12.14
C LEU A 199 -17.43 5.75 -12.36
N LEU A 200 -16.97 5.15 -11.28
CA LEU A 200 -16.01 4.06 -11.33
C LEU A 200 -16.54 2.91 -12.19
N ARG A 201 -17.81 2.53 -11.96
CA ARG A 201 -18.44 1.45 -12.73
C ARG A 201 -18.57 1.80 -14.21
N SER A 202 -19.18 2.92 -14.53
CA SER A 202 -19.54 3.26 -15.91
C SER A 202 -18.33 3.65 -16.75
N ARG A 203 -17.33 4.32 -16.15
CA ARG A 203 -16.16 4.84 -16.85
C ARG A 203 -14.97 3.91 -16.86
N ILE A 204 -14.81 3.08 -15.84
CA ILE A 204 -13.60 2.28 -15.67
C ILE A 204 -13.91 0.79 -15.69
N THR A 205 -14.67 0.25 -14.68
CA THR A 205 -14.72 -1.20 -14.49
C THR A 205 -15.56 -1.90 -15.57
N GLN A 206 -16.69 -1.31 -15.99
CA GLN A 206 -17.52 -1.88 -17.05
C GLN A 206 -16.82 -1.85 -18.43
N PRO A 207 -16.20 -0.75 -18.90
CA PRO A 207 -15.44 -0.74 -20.15
C PRO A 207 -14.25 -1.72 -20.18
N LEU A 208 -13.63 -1.98 -19.02
CA LEU A 208 -12.52 -2.93 -18.89
C LEU A 208 -12.99 -4.38 -18.68
N GLY A 209 -14.30 -4.63 -18.55
CA GLY A 209 -14.83 -5.97 -18.30
C GLY A 209 -14.45 -6.51 -16.92
N MET A 210 -14.58 -5.68 -15.89
CA MET A 210 -14.20 -5.97 -14.50
C MET A 210 -15.46 -6.03 -13.60
N PRO A 211 -16.33 -7.03 -13.73
CA PRO A 211 -17.63 -7.08 -13.04
C PRO A 211 -17.48 -7.27 -11.52
N ASP A 212 -16.40 -7.87 -11.07
CA ASP A 212 -16.08 -8.16 -9.67
C ASP A 212 -15.20 -7.09 -9.01
N THR A 213 -15.04 -5.92 -9.67
CA THR A 213 -14.29 -4.78 -9.09
C THR A 213 -15.27 -3.68 -8.67
N ARG A 214 -15.55 -3.60 -7.35
CA ARG A 214 -16.62 -2.75 -6.79
C ARG A 214 -16.31 -2.29 -5.35
N ILE A 215 -16.95 -1.20 -4.94
CA ILE A 215 -17.02 -0.76 -3.53
C ILE A 215 -18.08 -1.59 -2.78
N ASP A 216 -19.26 -1.76 -3.38
CA ASP A 216 -20.40 -2.51 -2.84
C ASP A 216 -20.49 -3.89 -3.50
N PRO A 217 -19.97 -4.95 -2.87
CA PRO A 217 -19.97 -6.28 -3.47
C PRO A 217 -21.38 -6.85 -3.61
N THR A 218 -21.60 -7.65 -4.66
CA THR A 218 -22.83 -8.41 -4.84
C THR A 218 -22.82 -9.65 -3.95
N GLY A 219 -23.98 -10.27 -3.72
CA GLY A 219 -24.07 -11.54 -3.01
C GLY A 219 -23.19 -12.64 -3.63
N ALA A 220 -23.07 -12.67 -4.98
CA ALA A 220 -22.17 -13.60 -5.68
C ALA A 220 -20.68 -13.31 -5.40
N MET A 221 -20.30 -12.06 -5.20
CA MET A 221 -18.93 -11.71 -4.80
C MET A 221 -18.67 -12.10 -3.33
N GLU A 222 -19.62 -11.82 -2.43
CA GLU A 222 -19.50 -12.18 -1.01
C GLU A 222 -19.31 -13.70 -0.83
N SER A 223 -19.98 -14.53 -1.61
CA SER A 223 -19.79 -15.99 -1.55
C SER A 223 -18.40 -16.47 -2.00
N ARG A 224 -17.65 -15.65 -2.71
CA ARG A 224 -16.28 -15.90 -3.20
C ARG A 224 -15.22 -15.06 -2.47
N ARG A 225 -15.60 -14.31 -1.44
CA ARG A 225 -14.66 -13.48 -0.70
C ARG A 225 -13.82 -14.34 0.24
N ALA A 226 -12.50 -14.17 0.17
CA ALA A 226 -11.58 -14.75 1.16
C ALA A 226 -11.81 -14.10 2.54
N THR A 227 -11.64 -14.86 3.60
CA THR A 227 -11.60 -14.32 4.97
C THR A 227 -10.30 -13.54 5.16
N GLY A 228 -10.41 -12.30 5.63
CA GLY A 228 -9.24 -11.49 5.96
C GLY A 228 -8.72 -11.79 7.35
N TYR A 229 -7.41 -11.76 7.53
CA TYR A 229 -6.73 -12.09 8.79
C TYR A 229 -5.76 -10.99 9.22
N ASP A 230 -5.62 -10.79 10.53
CA ASP A 230 -4.52 -10.03 11.09
C ASP A 230 -3.18 -10.81 11.00
N TYR A 231 -2.11 -10.23 11.56
CA TYR A 231 -0.77 -10.84 11.56
C TYR A 231 -0.66 -12.10 12.44
N GLU A 232 -1.62 -12.36 13.33
CA GLU A 232 -1.72 -13.60 14.14
C GLU A 232 -2.62 -14.65 13.48
N LEU A 233 -3.09 -14.40 12.26
CA LEU A 233 -4.09 -15.19 11.53
C LEU A 233 -5.41 -15.33 12.30
N LYS A 234 -5.83 -14.27 13.01
CA LYS A 234 -7.18 -14.13 13.54
C LYS A 234 -8.06 -13.45 12.51
N PRO A 235 -9.27 -13.93 12.26
CA PRO A 235 -10.19 -13.29 11.34
C PRO A 235 -10.49 -11.85 11.76
N VAL A 236 -10.50 -10.95 10.79
CA VAL A 236 -10.84 -9.54 11.01
C VAL A 236 -12.05 -9.14 10.15
N PRO A 237 -12.90 -8.23 10.65
CA PRO A 237 -14.04 -7.75 9.90
C PRO A 237 -13.60 -6.89 8.71
N ARG A 238 -14.51 -6.68 7.78
CA ARG A 238 -14.35 -5.78 6.66
C ARG A 238 -14.37 -4.32 7.14
N TRP A 239 -13.51 -3.50 6.54
CA TRP A 239 -13.55 -2.05 6.75
C TRP A 239 -14.55 -1.36 5.81
N ASP A 240 -15.30 -0.41 6.38
CA ASP A 240 -16.10 0.57 5.63
C ASP A 240 -15.34 1.91 5.63
N PHE A 241 -14.95 2.35 4.44
CA PHE A 241 -14.15 3.56 4.29
C PHE A 241 -14.98 4.86 4.35
N GLY A 242 -16.31 4.79 4.33
CA GLY A 242 -17.16 5.98 4.32
C GLY A 242 -16.73 7.00 3.25
N ALA A 243 -16.55 8.25 3.62
CA ALA A 243 -16.10 9.32 2.71
C ALA A 243 -14.69 9.09 2.10
N LEU A 244 -13.94 8.11 2.58
CA LEU A 244 -12.61 7.76 2.05
C LEU A 244 -12.64 6.54 1.14
N GLU A 245 -13.80 6.10 0.64
CA GLU A 245 -13.93 4.91 -0.19
C GLU A 245 -13.08 4.94 -1.47
N SER A 246 -12.84 6.12 -2.04
CA SER A 246 -11.95 6.36 -3.17
C SER A 246 -10.45 6.20 -2.84
N ALA A 247 -10.11 6.11 -1.56
CA ALA A 247 -8.75 5.85 -1.10
C ALA A 247 -8.45 4.36 -0.87
N GLY A 248 -9.47 3.52 -0.58
CA GLY A 248 -9.21 2.15 -0.17
C GLY A 248 -10.37 1.16 -0.21
N GLY A 249 -11.54 1.55 -0.67
CA GLY A 249 -12.79 0.79 -0.51
C GLY A 249 -13.05 -0.31 -1.52
N LEU A 250 -12.23 -0.50 -2.58
CA LEU A 250 -12.49 -1.50 -3.62
C LEU A 250 -12.27 -2.94 -3.16
N ARG A 251 -13.08 -3.82 -3.72
CA ARG A 251 -12.91 -5.27 -3.79
C ARG A 251 -12.67 -5.64 -5.24
N SER A 252 -11.86 -6.68 -5.44
CA SER A 252 -11.56 -7.16 -6.79
C SER A 252 -11.10 -8.61 -6.78
N THR A 253 -10.87 -9.16 -7.96
CA THR A 253 -10.29 -10.47 -8.20
C THR A 253 -8.98 -10.34 -8.99
N ALA A 254 -8.14 -11.37 -8.97
CA ALA A 254 -6.94 -11.37 -9.81
C ALA A 254 -7.30 -11.29 -11.30
N ASN A 255 -8.38 -11.98 -11.73
CA ASN A 255 -8.85 -11.95 -13.11
C ASN A 255 -9.26 -10.54 -13.57
N ASP A 256 -10.00 -9.80 -12.74
CA ASP A 256 -10.39 -8.43 -13.05
C ASP A 256 -9.16 -7.49 -13.10
N LEU A 257 -8.26 -7.58 -12.12
CA LEU A 257 -7.05 -6.75 -12.12
C LEU A 257 -6.13 -7.03 -13.31
N LEU A 258 -6.11 -8.28 -13.81
CA LEU A 258 -5.42 -8.60 -15.05
C LEU A 258 -6.08 -7.93 -16.27
N ASN A 259 -7.40 -7.71 -16.27
CA ASN A 259 -8.07 -6.95 -17.35
C ASN A 259 -7.53 -5.52 -17.44
N LEU A 260 -7.30 -4.87 -16.29
CA LEU A 260 -6.67 -3.55 -16.22
C LEU A 260 -5.24 -3.60 -16.77
N LEU A 261 -4.42 -4.55 -16.33
CA LEU A 261 -3.03 -4.69 -16.78
C LEU A 261 -2.93 -4.99 -18.28
N GLU A 262 -3.81 -5.84 -18.83
CA GLU A 262 -3.87 -6.08 -20.27
C GLU A 262 -4.16 -4.81 -21.07
N ALA A 263 -5.07 -3.96 -20.56
CA ALA A 263 -5.37 -2.69 -21.22
C ALA A 263 -4.19 -1.72 -21.12
N ILE A 264 -3.51 -1.63 -19.97
CA ILE A 264 -2.31 -0.80 -19.79
C ILE A 264 -1.20 -1.26 -20.76
N LEU A 265 -0.95 -2.56 -20.85
CA LEU A 265 0.12 -3.15 -21.65
C LEU A 265 -0.23 -3.28 -23.14
N GLY A 266 -1.48 -2.95 -23.52
CA GLY A 266 -1.93 -2.99 -24.92
C GLY A 266 -2.22 -4.41 -25.45
N TYR A 267 -2.40 -5.41 -24.58
CA TYR A 267 -2.92 -6.73 -24.97
C TYR A 267 -4.44 -6.71 -25.19
N ARG A 268 -5.10 -5.75 -24.55
CA ARG A 268 -6.53 -5.46 -24.73
C ARG A 268 -6.70 -4.03 -25.22
N SER A 269 -7.45 -3.82 -26.31
CA SER A 269 -7.82 -2.49 -26.76
C SER A 269 -8.78 -1.82 -25.77
N SER A 270 -8.54 -0.56 -25.44
CA SER A 270 -9.39 0.25 -24.56
C SER A 270 -9.32 1.72 -24.93
N SER A 271 -10.47 2.40 -24.88
CA SER A 271 -10.53 3.87 -25.00
C SER A 271 -9.82 4.60 -23.86
N LEU A 272 -9.52 3.91 -22.75
CA LEU A 272 -8.81 4.45 -21.59
C LEU A 272 -7.28 4.44 -21.76
N GLN A 273 -6.72 3.86 -22.82
CA GLN A 273 -5.26 3.79 -23.02
C GLN A 273 -4.55 5.14 -22.95
N PRO A 274 -5.07 6.25 -23.55
CA PRO A 274 -4.42 7.55 -23.37
C PRO A 274 -4.37 8.00 -21.91
N ALA A 275 -5.47 7.79 -21.17
CA ALA A 275 -5.52 8.09 -19.73
C ALA A 275 -4.54 7.24 -18.93
N MET A 276 -4.46 5.94 -19.21
CA MET A 276 -3.53 5.01 -18.54
C MET A 276 -2.07 5.44 -18.74
N ARG A 277 -1.68 5.79 -19.98
CA ARG A 277 -0.31 6.26 -20.27
C ARG A 277 0.03 7.57 -19.56
N ALA A 278 -0.93 8.48 -19.43
CA ALA A 278 -0.73 9.76 -18.77
C ALA A 278 -0.44 9.60 -17.26
N MET A 279 -0.88 8.50 -16.63
CA MET A 279 -0.71 8.28 -15.20
C MET A 279 0.76 8.14 -14.75
N THR A 280 1.63 7.64 -15.60
CA THR A 280 3.08 7.51 -15.32
C THR A 280 3.94 8.51 -16.08
N ALA A 281 3.38 9.17 -17.09
CA ALA A 281 4.07 10.24 -17.84
C ALA A 281 4.31 11.49 -16.97
N THR A 282 3.39 11.79 -16.04
CA THR A 282 3.51 12.89 -15.09
C THR A 282 3.99 12.33 -13.76
N THR A 283 5.23 12.64 -13.37
CA THR A 283 5.80 12.16 -12.12
C THR A 283 6.32 13.31 -11.26
N ARG A 284 6.38 13.07 -9.94
CA ARG A 284 7.05 13.92 -8.96
C ARG A 284 8.09 13.13 -8.20
N THR A 285 9.06 13.82 -7.61
CA THR A 285 10.05 13.21 -6.73
C THR A 285 9.38 12.69 -5.46
N GLY A 286 9.76 11.49 -5.03
CA GLY A 286 9.21 10.81 -3.85
C GLY A 286 8.37 9.60 -4.23
N GLY A 287 8.06 8.81 -3.25
CA GLY A 287 7.31 7.56 -3.38
C GLY A 287 7.48 6.72 -2.12
N MET A 288 6.97 5.49 -2.16
CA MET A 288 6.99 4.61 -0.98
C MET A 288 8.37 4.03 -0.66
N GLN A 289 9.31 4.09 -1.60
CA GLN A 289 10.69 3.61 -1.43
C GLN A 289 11.70 4.68 -1.85
N PRO A 290 12.91 4.68 -1.31
CA PRO A 290 13.99 5.55 -1.80
C PRO A 290 14.20 5.38 -3.31
N ALA A 291 14.54 6.47 -4.01
CA ALA A 291 14.77 6.53 -5.45
C ALA A 291 13.54 6.21 -6.34
N THR A 292 12.33 6.12 -5.77
CA THR A 292 11.10 6.06 -6.57
C THR A 292 10.61 7.47 -6.92
N GLN A 293 9.87 7.56 -8.03
CA GLN A 293 9.01 8.69 -8.37
C GLN A 293 7.55 8.31 -8.15
N ILE A 294 6.70 9.30 -7.96
CA ILE A 294 5.26 9.10 -7.84
C ILE A 294 4.55 9.69 -9.07
N GLY A 295 3.87 8.83 -9.81
CA GLY A 295 2.90 9.22 -10.83
C GLY A 295 1.51 9.41 -10.22
N LEU A 296 0.46 9.43 -11.06
CA LEU A 296 -0.91 9.44 -10.57
C LEU A 296 -1.22 8.05 -9.95
N ALA A 297 -1.10 7.92 -8.63
CA ALA A 297 -1.18 6.73 -7.80
C ALA A 297 -0.01 5.73 -7.92
N TRP A 298 0.72 5.68 -9.02
CA TRP A 298 1.76 4.68 -9.27
C TRP A 298 3.10 5.08 -8.67
N ASN A 299 3.73 4.18 -7.93
CA ASN A 299 5.16 4.25 -7.68
C ASN A 299 5.89 3.85 -8.96
N VAL A 300 6.83 4.67 -9.40
CA VAL A 300 7.62 4.46 -10.61
C VAL A 300 9.07 4.26 -10.19
N GLN A 301 9.60 3.08 -10.44
CA GLN A 301 10.95 2.68 -10.04
C GLN A 301 11.74 2.28 -11.28
N ARG A 302 12.94 2.83 -11.42
CA ARG A 302 13.89 2.38 -12.45
C ARG A 302 14.72 1.23 -11.92
N THR A 303 14.79 0.15 -12.69
CA THR A 303 15.56 -1.05 -12.40
C THR A 303 16.60 -1.27 -13.48
N GLY A 304 17.50 -2.25 -13.29
CA GLY A 304 18.46 -2.66 -14.32
C GLY A 304 17.79 -3.22 -15.59
N GLY A 305 16.53 -3.67 -15.47
CA GLY A 305 15.74 -4.23 -16.58
C GLY A 305 14.78 -3.27 -17.25
N GLY A 306 14.60 -2.05 -16.72
CA GLY A 306 13.63 -1.08 -17.25
C GLY A 306 12.98 -0.21 -16.20
N GLU A 307 11.71 0.17 -16.44
CA GLU A 307 10.90 0.97 -15.52
C GLU A 307 9.68 0.16 -15.08
N ILE A 308 9.55 -0.04 -13.78
CA ILE A 308 8.42 -0.73 -13.16
C ILE A 308 7.50 0.32 -12.52
N ALA A 309 6.22 0.28 -12.90
CA ALA A 309 5.16 1.00 -12.20
C ALA A 309 4.38 0.04 -11.32
N TRP A 310 4.20 0.37 -10.03
CA TRP A 310 3.56 -0.53 -9.09
C TRP A 310 2.76 0.22 -8.02
N LYS A 311 1.80 -0.49 -7.43
CA LYS A 311 1.03 -0.04 -6.29
C LYS A 311 0.72 -1.21 -5.38
N ASN A 312 0.86 -1.01 -4.08
CA ASN A 312 0.40 -1.97 -3.08
C ASN A 312 -0.88 -1.52 -2.39
N GLY A 313 -1.51 -2.47 -1.72
CA GLY A 313 -2.66 -2.24 -0.87
C GLY A 313 -2.51 -2.94 0.47
N SER A 314 -2.99 -2.25 1.51
CA SER A 314 -3.15 -2.80 2.86
C SER A 314 -4.50 -2.35 3.40
N VAL A 315 -5.30 -3.30 3.83
CA VAL A 315 -6.63 -3.08 4.40
C VAL A 315 -6.93 -4.20 5.38
N GLY A 316 -7.89 -4.01 6.27
CA GLY A 316 -8.22 -5.00 7.29
C GLY A 316 -8.21 -6.44 6.77
N GLY A 317 -7.19 -7.20 7.12
CA GLY A 317 -7.03 -8.60 6.75
C GLY A 317 -6.44 -8.91 5.38
N PHE A 318 -5.93 -7.91 4.63
CA PHE A 318 -5.42 -8.16 3.27
C PHE A 318 -4.15 -7.37 2.97
N ARG A 319 -3.27 -8.00 2.16
CA ARG A 319 -2.14 -7.37 1.49
C ARG A 319 -2.22 -7.64 0.00
N THR A 320 -2.02 -6.62 -0.80
CA THR A 320 -2.21 -6.71 -2.25
C THR A 320 -1.16 -5.91 -2.99
N PHE A 321 -0.84 -6.37 -4.20
CA PHE A 321 0.11 -5.73 -5.10
C PHE A 321 -0.42 -5.79 -6.52
N ILE A 322 -0.20 -4.72 -7.28
CA ILE A 322 -0.35 -4.65 -8.72
C ILE A 322 0.83 -3.89 -9.31
N GLY A 323 1.39 -4.39 -10.39
CA GLY A 323 2.49 -3.69 -11.06
C GLY A 323 2.69 -4.17 -12.48
N TYR A 324 3.45 -3.39 -13.25
CA TYR A 324 3.78 -3.74 -14.62
C TYR A 324 5.14 -3.16 -15.03
N ASP A 325 5.78 -3.85 -15.94
CA ASP A 325 6.91 -3.38 -16.73
C ASP A 325 6.41 -3.08 -18.15
N SER A 326 6.40 -1.81 -18.52
CA SER A 326 5.89 -1.38 -19.83
C SER A 326 6.84 -1.75 -20.98
N GLN A 327 8.13 -1.86 -20.72
CA GLN A 327 9.15 -2.21 -21.71
C GLN A 327 9.11 -3.70 -22.06
N ASN A 328 9.08 -4.56 -21.05
CA ASN A 328 8.98 -6.00 -21.23
C ASN A 328 7.52 -6.47 -21.40
N ARG A 329 6.56 -5.58 -21.22
CA ARG A 329 5.12 -5.84 -21.32
C ARG A 329 4.67 -6.99 -20.41
N ILE A 330 5.13 -6.96 -19.16
CA ILE A 330 4.75 -7.91 -18.11
C ILE A 330 3.87 -7.19 -17.09
N GLY A 331 2.77 -7.81 -16.71
CA GLY A 331 1.90 -7.33 -15.64
C GLY A 331 1.72 -8.40 -14.57
N VAL A 332 1.72 -7.98 -13.31
CA VAL A 332 1.64 -8.86 -12.14
C VAL A 332 0.64 -8.33 -11.13
N VAL A 333 -0.18 -9.22 -10.61
CA VAL A 333 -1.07 -9.02 -9.46
C VAL A 333 -0.68 -10.04 -8.39
N ALA A 334 -0.57 -9.63 -7.13
CA ALA A 334 -0.44 -10.56 -6.01
C ALA A 334 -1.42 -10.17 -4.89
N LEU A 335 -2.23 -11.12 -4.43
CA LEU A 335 -3.30 -10.91 -3.47
C LEU A 335 -3.18 -11.93 -2.34
N ALA A 336 -3.09 -11.46 -1.09
CA ALA A 336 -3.01 -12.27 0.11
C ALA A 336 -4.10 -11.89 1.11
N ASN A 337 -4.66 -12.88 1.79
CA ASN A 337 -5.72 -12.70 2.76
C ASN A 337 -5.22 -12.60 4.21
N ALA A 338 -4.06 -11.97 4.41
CA ALA A 338 -3.63 -11.56 5.75
C ALA A 338 -2.89 -10.23 5.71
N GLN A 339 -3.06 -9.43 6.76
CA GLN A 339 -2.40 -8.14 6.93
C GLN A 339 -1.07 -8.31 7.66
N THR A 340 -0.08 -8.86 6.98
CA THR A 340 1.29 -8.96 7.50
C THR A 340 2.16 -7.81 7.03
N ALA A 341 3.29 -7.54 7.71
CA ALA A 341 4.17 -6.42 7.32
C ALA A 341 4.89 -6.68 5.99
N VAL A 342 5.31 -7.91 5.76
CA VAL A 342 6.00 -8.29 4.51
C VAL A 342 5.02 -8.28 3.33
N GLY A 343 3.79 -8.75 3.54
CA GLY A 343 2.76 -8.81 2.51
C GLY A 343 3.18 -9.64 1.30
N VAL A 344 2.91 -9.11 0.11
CA VAL A 344 3.19 -9.75 -1.19
C VAL A 344 3.92 -8.81 -2.16
N ASP A 345 4.40 -7.68 -1.67
CA ASP A 345 5.05 -6.66 -2.52
C ASP A 345 6.34 -7.19 -3.12
N ASP A 346 7.16 -7.86 -2.31
CA ASP A 346 8.40 -8.47 -2.74
C ASP A 346 8.19 -9.63 -3.73
N VAL A 347 7.14 -10.43 -3.56
CA VAL A 347 6.74 -11.46 -4.54
C VAL A 347 6.37 -10.81 -5.86
N GLY A 348 5.53 -9.76 -5.83
CA GLY A 348 5.11 -9.03 -7.02
C GLY A 348 6.28 -8.39 -7.76
N LEU A 349 7.17 -7.70 -7.04
CA LEU A 349 8.37 -7.08 -7.61
C LEU A 349 9.33 -8.11 -8.15
N HIS A 350 9.58 -9.24 -7.45
CA HIS A 350 10.46 -10.31 -7.90
C HIS A 350 9.97 -11.00 -9.18
N VAL A 351 8.64 -11.10 -9.35
CA VAL A 351 8.06 -11.64 -10.58
C VAL A 351 8.24 -10.67 -11.76
N LEU A 352 8.16 -9.35 -11.52
CA LEU A 352 8.42 -8.33 -12.53
C LEU A 352 9.91 -8.21 -12.87
N ASP A 353 10.78 -8.30 -11.86
CA ASP A 353 12.22 -8.23 -11.99
C ASP A 353 12.88 -9.20 -11.01
N ARG A 354 13.44 -10.29 -11.56
CA ARG A 354 14.07 -11.36 -10.76
C ARG A 354 15.26 -10.87 -9.90
N SER A 355 15.83 -9.72 -10.20
CA SER A 355 16.88 -9.11 -9.38
C SER A 355 16.37 -8.53 -8.07
N MET A 356 15.05 -8.27 -7.97
CA MET A 356 14.43 -7.79 -6.75
C MET A 356 14.38 -8.92 -5.71
N PRO A 357 14.78 -8.65 -4.45
CA PRO A 357 14.81 -9.69 -3.42
C PRO A 357 13.41 -10.16 -3.05
N VAL A 358 13.28 -11.44 -2.74
CA VAL A 358 12.09 -12.04 -2.12
C VAL A 358 12.49 -12.71 -0.80
N ASP A 359 11.75 -12.45 0.27
CA ASP A 359 12.04 -13.04 1.58
C ASP A 359 11.39 -14.43 1.69
N LEU A 360 12.20 -15.47 1.60
CA LEU A 360 11.82 -16.87 1.81
C LEU A 360 12.50 -17.46 3.05
N SER A 361 12.98 -16.62 3.95
CA SER A 361 13.64 -17.06 5.18
C SER A 361 12.67 -17.83 6.09
N THR A 362 13.20 -18.80 6.81
CA THR A 362 12.43 -19.47 7.87
C THR A 362 12.29 -18.49 9.03
N PRO A 363 11.06 -18.24 9.53
CA PRO A 363 10.87 -17.35 10.67
C PRO A 363 11.65 -17.83 11.88
N VAL A 364 12.37 -16.94 12.54
CA VAL A 364 12.98 -17.24 13.81
C VAL A 364 11.89 -17.29 14.89
N ILE A 365 11.57 -18.49 15.34
CA ILE A 365 10.57 -18.67 16.42
C ILE A 365 11.19 -18.19 17.73
N ARG A 366 10.69 -17.08 18.25
CA ARG A 366 11.05 -16.57 19.59
C ARG A 366 9.96 -16.95 20.59
N GLN A 367 10.38 -17.53 21.71
CA GLN A 367 9.44 -17.85 22.78
C GLN A 367 9.03 -16.54 23.48
N GLU A 368 7.75 -16.21 23.42
CA GLU A 368 7.20 -15.06 24.14
C GLU A 368 7.23 -15.32 25.65
N ILE A 369 7.67 -14.32 26.40
CA ILE A 369 7.66 -14.31 27.85
C ILE A 369 6.81 -13.16 28.37
N THR A 370 6.32 -13.27 29.60
CA THR A 370 5.66 -12.18 30.31
C THR A 370 6.70 -11.36 31.07
N VAL A 371 6.67 -10.04 30.89
CA VAL A 371 7.49 -9.08 31.62
C VAL A 371 6.60 -8.23 32.52
N ALA A 372 7.01 -8.06 33.77
CA ALA A 372 6.22 -7.31 34.74
C ALA A 372 5.97 -5.85 34.27
N PRO A 373 4.76 -5.30 34.47
CA PRO A 373 4.40 -3.95 34.02
C PRO A 373 5.38 -2.86 34.50
N ALA A 374 5.88 -2.96 35.73
CA ALA A 374 6.86 -2.04 36.30
C ALA A 374 8.23 -2.05 35.55
N ILE A 375 8.57 -3.14 34.87
CA ILE A 375 9.74 -3.24 34.02
C ILE A 375 9.43 -2.60 32.67
N LEU A 376 8.25 -2.90 32.09
CA LEU A 376 7.80 -2.33 30.81
C LEU A 376 7.72 -0.80 30.88
N ASP A 377 7.30 -0.22 32.00
CA ASP A 377 7.21 1.23 32.20
C ASP A 377 8.58 1.94 32.03
N ARG A 378 9.69 1.22 32.22
CA ARG A 378 11.05 1.79 32.02
C ARG A 378 11.36 2.04 30.55
N TYR A 379 10.68 1.35 29.63
CA TYR A 379 10.91 1.41 28.19
C TYR A 379 9.99 2.41 27.48
N VAL A 380 8.92 2.85 28.16
CA VAL A 380 8.00 3.86 27.63
C VAL A 380 8.73 5.19 27.41
N GLY A 381 8.60 5.78 26.23
CA GLY A 381 9.26 7.05 25.87
C GLY A 381 9.42 7.21 24.37
N ARG A 382 10.12 8.27 23.98
CA ARG A 382 10.45 8.57 22.58
C ARG A 382 11.93 8.34 22.31
N TYR A 383 12.23 7.64 21.22
CA TYR A 383 13.58 7.25 20.83
C TYR A 383 13.85 7.76 19.42
N GLN A 384 14.93 8.53 19.27
CA GLN A 384 15.35 9.09 17.99
C GLN A 384 16.46 8.24 17.38
N PHE A 385 16.18 7.60 16.25
CA PHE A 385 17.13 6.80 15.47
C PHE A 385 17.85 7.65 14.42
N SER A 386 17.13 8.61 13.80
CA SER A 386 17.70 9.62 12.90
C SER A 386 16.97 10.96 13.12
N PRO A 387 17.41 12.06 12.50
CA PRO A 387 16.73 13.36 12.63
C PRO A 387 15.23 13.32 12.27
N THR A 388 14.84 12.40 11.39
CA THR A 388 13.46 12.23 10.88
C THR A 388 12.79 10.95 11.36
N ASP A 389 13.52 10.03 12.00
CA ASP A 389 12.97 8.76 12.50
C ASP A 389 12.90 8.74 14.03
N ILE A 390 11.71 9.01 14.54
CA ILE A 390 11.40 9.01 15.96
C ILE A 390 10.35 7.95 16.23
N VAL A 391 10.69 6.98 17.06
CA VAL A 391 9.78 5.91 17.48
C VAL A 391 9.25 6.22 18.87
N THR A 392 7.93 6.19 19.04
CA THR A 392 7.27 6.29 20.34
C THR A 392 6.95 4.90 20.87
N ILE A 393 7.42 4.61 22.08
CA ILE A 393 7.10 3.38 22.81
C ILE A 393 6.03 3.70 23.86
N THR A 394 4.93 2.99 23.80
CA THR A 394 3.81 3.11 24.77
C THR A 394 3.52 1.76 25.39
N ARG A 395 2.85 1.74 26.56
CA ARG A 395 2.36 0.53 27.20
C ARG A 395 0.84 0.53 27.29
N ASP A 396 0.26 -0.62 27.08
CA ASP A 396 -1.15 -0.89 27.33
C ASP A 396 -1.26 -2.26 28.01
N GLY A 397 -1.76 -2.28 29.25
CA GLY A 397 -1.77 -3.48 30.06
C GLY A 397 -0.37 -4.07 30.27
N GLU A 398 -0.19 -5.30 29.85
CA GLU A 398 1.06 -6.09 29.97
C GLU A 398 1.91 -6.07 28.70
N ARG A 399 1.64 -5.14 27.75
CA ARG A 399 2.30 -5.11 26.44
C ARG A 399 2.84 -3.73 26.06
N LEU A 400 4.01 -3.73 25.47
CA LEU A 400 4.56 -2.54 24.81
C LEU A 400 4.07 -2.46 23.36
N PHE A 401 4.02 -1.24 22.87
CA PHE A 401 3.73 -0.92 21.49
C PHE A 401 4.72 0.11 20.98
N MET A 402 5.12 -0.02 19.73
CA MET A 402 5.89 0.98 19.02
C MET A 402 5.03 1.71 17.99
N GLN A 403 5.34 2.97 17.75
CA GLN A 403 4.66 3.76 16.75
C GLN A 403 5.64 4.78 16.13
N GLN A 404 5.72 4.80 14.81
CA GLN A 404 6.35 5.88 14.05
C GLN A 404 5.33 6.96 13.73
N PRO A 405 5.73 8.23 13.50
CA PRO A 405 4.83 9.31 13.15
C PRO A 405 3.94 8.95 11.96
N GLY A 406 2.63 9.17 12.10
CA GLY A 406 1.65 8.88 11.06
C GLY A 406 1.37 7.41 10.78
N GLN A 407 2.00 6.47 11.50
CA GLN A 407 1.78 5.03 11.34
C GLN A 407 0.92 4.45 12.47
N ASP A 408 0.47 3.21 12.26
CA ASP A 408 -0.24 2.45 13.28
C ASP A 408 0.67 2.02 14.43
N ARG A 409 0.09 1.88 15.60
CA ARG A 409 0.70 1.26 16.76
C ARG A 409 0.93 -0.23 16.49
N ILE A 410 2.16 -0.73 16.64
CA ILE A 410 2.53 -2.13 16.43
C ILE A 410 2.92 -2.74 17.78
N PRO A 411 2.35 -3.90 18.16
CA PRO A 411 2.68 -4.56 19.41
C PRO A 411 4.10 -5.12 19.40
N LEU A 412 4.79 -5.01 20.54
CA LEU A 412 6.09 -5.60 20.84
C LEU A 412 5.90 -6.81 21.76
N PHE A 413 6.53 -7.91 21.42
CA PHE A 413 6.46 -9.18 22.16
C PHE A 413 7.80 -9.44 22.83
N ALA A 414 7.79 -9.61 24.15
CA ALA A 414 9.02 -9.87 24.91
C ALA A 414 9.52 -11.31 24.68
N TYR A 415 10.83 -11.47 24.44
CA TYR A 415 11.52 -12.77 24.48
C TYR A 415 12.72 -12.77 25.44
N GLY A 416 12.95 -11.62 26.07
CA GLY A 416 13.85 -11.35 27.16
C GLY A 416 13.35 -10.16 27.97
N GLU A 417 13.96 -9.86 29.13
CA GLU A 417 13.53 -8.72 29.95
C GLU A 417 13.64 -7.39 29.20
N ARG A 418 14.67 -7.24 28.36
CA ARG A 418 14.97 -6.03 27.58
C ARG A 418 14.85 -6.21 26.07
N GLU A 419 14.59 -7.42 25.64
CA GLU A 419 14.57 -7.83 24.25
C GLU A 419 13.13 -8.10 23.81
N PHE A 420 12.71 -7.37 22.78
CA PHE A 420 11.38 -7.49 22.22
C PHE A 420 11.48 -7.74 20.70
N PHE A 421 10.48 -8.41 20.15
CA PHE A 421 10.39 -8.67 18.72
C PHE A 421 9.02 -8.29 18.17
N LEU A 422 8.94 -8.16 16.85
CA LEU A 422 7.69 -8.00 16.14
C LEU A 422 7.28 -9.33 15.50
N LYS A 423 5.99 -9.64 15.54
CA LYS A 423 5.43 -10.81 14.82
C LYS A 423 5.12 -10.47 13.36
N VAL A 424 5.02 -9.19 13.05
CA VAL A 424 4.66 -8.69 11.71
C VAL A 424 5.83 -8.65 10.74
N VAL A 425 7.06 -8.62 11.24
CA VAL A 425 8.32 -8.58 10.48
C VAL A 425 9.43 -9.18 11.35
N ASP A 426 10.45 -9.79 10.75
CA ASP A 426 11.64 -10.21 11.54
C ASP A 426 12.47 -8.99 11.91
N ALA A 427 12.03 -8.34 12.98
CA ALA A 427 12.72 -7.22 13.58
C ALA A 427 12.65 -7.31 15.11
N GLN A 428 13.63 -6.74 15.75
CA GLN A 428 13.80 -6.78 17.20
C GLN A 428 14.18 -5.40 17.71
N ILE A 429 13.83 -5.11 18.95
CA ILE A 429 14.30 -3.93 19.67
C ILE A 429 14.85 -4.34 21.03
N THR A 430 16.05 -3.87 21.34
CA THR A 430 16.72 -4.10 22.62
C THR A 430 16.86 -2.79 23.37
N PHE A 431 16.36 -2.71 24.61
CA PHE A 431 16.44 -1.50 25.43
C PHE A 431 17.68 -1.50 26.32
N GLU A 432 18.37 -0.35 26.37
CA GLU A 432 19.52 -0.13 27.25
C GLU A 432 19.06 0.58 28.52
N THR A 433 19.17 -0.11 29.65
CA THR A 433 18.84 0.42 30.97
C THR A 433 19.88 0.01 32.00
N SER A 434 20.09 0.81 33.05
CA SER A 434 20.92 0.46 34.21
C SER A 434 20.06 0.38 35.47
N GLY A 435 19.96 -0.83 36.03
CA GLY A 435 19.13 -1.10 37.20
C GLY A 435 17.65 -0.76 36.94
N ASN A 436 17.01 -0.05 37.88
CA ASN A 436 15.59 0.29 37.83
C ASN A 436 15.30 1.62 37.11
N ARG A 437 16.25 2.20 36.40
CA ARG A 437 16.10 3.49 35.71
C ARG A 437 15.39 3.32 34.36
N PRO A 438 14.73 4.37 33.86
CA PRO A 438 14.26 4.40 32.49
C PRO A 438 15.35 4.07 31.49
N ALA A 439 15.01 3.43 30.38
CA ALA A 439 15.95 3.15 29.32
C ALA A 439 16.48 4.45 28.71
N THR A 440 17.77 4.48 28.41
CA THR A 440 18.46 5.66 27.82
C THR A 440 18.59 5.56 26.32
N ALA A 441 18.52 4.33 25.79
CA ALA A 441 18.59 4.06 24.36
C ALA A 441 17.82 2.77 24.02
N ALA A 442 17.55 2.60 22.74
CA ALA A 442 17.05 1.36 22.17
C ALA A 442 17.83 1.03 20.89
N THR A 443 18.11 -0.24 20.64
CA THR A 443 18.76 -0.71 19.41
C THR A 443 17.74 -1.49 18.60
N TRP A 444 17.50 -1.03 17.37
CA TRP A 444 16.69 -1.72 16.38
C TRP A 444 17.54 -2.71 15.59
N HIS A 445 17.07 -3.93 15.42
CA HIS A 445 17.74 -4.98 14.64
C HIS A 445 16.77 -5.47 13.56
N GLN A 446 17.18 -5.35 12.30
CA GLN A 446 16.41 -5.84 11.16
C GLN A 446 17.33 -6.14 9.98
N SER A 447 17.09 -7.24 9.26
CA SER A 447 17.84 -7.61 8.05
C SER A 447 19.38 -7.64 8.24
N GLY A 448 19.83 -8.06 9.43
CA GLY A 448 21.26 -8.09 9.78
C GLY A 448 21.90 -6.72 10.10
N GLN A 449 21.12 -5.67 10.08
CA GLN A 449 21.53 -4.31 10.47
C GLN A 449 21.13 -4.04 11.92
N ALA A 450 21.91 -3.20 12.61
CA ALA A 450 21.59 -2.71 13.95
C ALA A 450 21.69 -1.19 13.97
N GLU A 451 20.63 -0.51 14.37
CA GLU A 451 20.57 0.95 14.46
C GLU A 451 20.22 1.35 15.88
N LYS A 452 21.00 2.27 16.44
CA LYS A 452 20.82 2.73 17.82
C LYS A 452 20.10 4.07 17.86
N GLY A 453 18.98 4.10 18.59
CA GLY A 453 18.23 5.31 18.90
C GLY A 453 18.43 5.75 20.34
N HIS A 454 18.54 7.04 20.57
CA HIS A 454 18.65 7.62 21.91
C HIS A 454 17.29 8.12 22.40
N ARG A 455 17.02 7.89 23.70
CA ARG A 455 15.79 8.41 24.30
C ARG A 455 15.85 9.94 24.36
N ILE A 456 14.78 10.59 23.88
CA ILE A 456 14.63 12.06 23.87
C ILE A 456 13.53 12.54 24.83
N GLU A 457 12.60 11.68 25.23
CA GLU A 457 11.55 11.91 26.24
C GLU A 457 11.22 10.63 27.02
#